data_d4d7792d52202dd99d1b4a73d111b24c
#
_entry.id   d4d7792d52202dd99d1b4a73d111b24c
#
_cell.length_a   1.000
_cell.length_b   1.000
_cell.length_c   1.000
_cell.angle_alpha   90.00
_cell.angle_beta   90.00
_cell.angle_gamma   90.00
#
_symmetry.space_group_name_H-M   'P 1'
#
loop_
_entity.id
_entity.type
_entity.pdbx_description
1 polymer ?
#
loop_
_entity_poly.entity_id
_entity_poly.type
_entity_poly.pdbx_seq_one_letter_code
_entity_poly.pdbx_strand_id
1 'polypeptide(L)'
;EATWRYMLGPQMQTELRAEWWMVEEEGRPLGYLRLPNSHFGDELAVYEVSQLSYDAALASLHQLQGWADRRGMPGVRLNLAESALLMQLARTLGGHDLGRYAWQVAIPDLGAFLAAIVPELEQRLAAAVPLADWQGDLGISLYRSAATLHVAAGHIAVSPGASDPAALRCPPDAFTPLALGWRTLDELLHFFPDAQVEGRFRPLIEILFPPPPGYIYAAT
;
A
#
# COMPACT_ATOMS: atom_id res chain seq x y z
N GLU A 1 1.16 6.03 -13.52
CA GLU A 1 1.91 6.41 -14.76
C GLU A 1 3.14 7.27 -14.45
N ALA A 2 3.02 8.32 -13.61
CA ALA A 2 4.16 9.21 -13.27
C ALA A 2 5.33 8.46 -12.61
N THR A 3 5.04 7.56 -11.67
CA THR A 3 6.04 6.73 -10.99
C THR A 3 6.82 5.85 -11.96
N TRP A 4 6.13 5.21 -12.90
CA TRP A 4 6.75 4.39 -13.94
C TRP A 4 7.66 5.20 -14.86
N ARG A 5 7.21 6.39 -15.28
CA ARG A 5 8.03 7.30 -16.10
C ARG A 5 9.30 7.71 -15.36
N TYR A 6 9.21 7.96 -14.05
CA TYR A 6 10.37 8.27 -13.24
C TYR A 6 11.34 7.08 -13.14
N MET A 7 10.83 5.89 -12.79
CA MET A 7 11.65 4.69 -12.59
C MET A 7 12.34 4.21 -13.88
N LEU A 8 11.67 4.30 -15.04
CA LEU A 8 12.22 3.87 -16.32
C LEU A 8 13.03 4.97 -17.05
N GLY A 9 13.03 6.18 -16.56
CA GLY A 9 13.73 7.31 -17.14
C GLY A 9 14.73 7.96 -16.19
N PRO A 10 14.37 9.04 -15.47
CA PRO A 10 15.31 9.78 -14.62
C PRO A 10 16.04 8.94 -13.59
N GLN A 11 15.35 7.99 -12.93
CA GLN A 11 15.96 7.14 -11.91
C GLN A 11 17.10 6.27 -12.47
N MET A 12 17.01 5.82 -13.73
CA MET A 12 18.05 5.02 -14.38
C MET A 12 19.39 5.75 -14.56
N GLN A 13 19.39 7.08 -14.43
CA GLN A 13 20.58 7.95 -14.53
C GLN A 13 21.19 8.26 -13.14
N THR A 14 20.65 7.74 -12.07
CA THR A 14 21.08 7.95 -10.69
C THR A 14 21.69 6.68 -10.10
N GLU A 15 22.28 6.81 -8.91
CA GLU A 15 22.71 5.65 -8.10
C GLU A 15 21.55 4.78 -7.61
N LEU A 16 20.30 5.30 -7.68
CA LEU A 16 19.08 4.56 -7.36
C LEU A 16 18.54 3.73 -8.54
N ARG A 17 19.32 3.60 -9.62
CA ARG A 17 18.97 2.77 -10.76
C ARG A 17 18.73 1.30 -10.35
N ALA A 18 17.92 0.61 -11.14
CA ALA A 18 17.62 -0.80 -10.93
C ALA A 18 17.78 -1.59 -12.23
N GLU A 19 18.11 -2.85 -12.11
CA GLU A 19 18.00 -3.81 -13.21
C GLU A 19 16.54 -4.22 -13.36
N TRP A 20 16.07 -4.26 -14.61
CA TRP A 20 14.74 -4.73 -14.97
C TRP A 20 14.88 -6.01 -15.77
N TRP A 21 14.30 -7.08 -15.25
CA TRP A 21 14.38 -8.39 -15.86
C TRP A 21 13.01 -8.85 -16.31
N MET A 22 12.90 -9.21 -17.60
CA MET A 22 11.70 -9.79 -18.16
C MET A 22 11.66 -11.29 -17.83
N VAL A 23 10.54 -11.78 -17.35
CA VAL A 23 10.24 -13.20 -17.20
C VAL A 23 9.52 -13.65 -18.45
N GLU A 24 10.09 -14.60 -19.17
CA GLU A 24 9.57 -15.06 -20.46
C GLU A 24 9.49 -16.58 -20.51
N GLU A 25 8.54 -17.08 -21.27
CA GLU A 25 8.40 -18.47 -21.66
C GLU A 25 8.29 -18.55 -23.18
N GLU A 26 9.22 -19.25 -23.82
CA GLU A 26 9.27 -19.39 -25.29
C GLU A 26 9.18 -18.04 -26.05
N GLY A 27 9.81 -16.99 -25.51
CA GLY A 27 9.78 -15.64 -26.09
C GLY A 27 8.50 -14.84 -25.81
N ARG A 28 7.55 -15.40 -25.05
CA ARG A 28 6.35 -14.69 -24.61
C ARG A 28 6.58 -14.08 -23.22
N PRO A 29 6.39 -12.76 -23.04
CA PRO A 29 6.55 -12.12 -21.74
C PRO A 29 5.44 -12.58 -20.79
N LEU A 30 5.84 -13.05 -19.61
CA LEU A 30 4.96 -13.45 -18.50
C LEU A 30 4.92 -12.41 -17.39
N GLY A 31 5.98 -11.59 -17.27
CA GLY A 31 6.07 -10.59 -16.23
C GLY A 31 7.47 -10.00 -16.13
N TYR A 32 7.75 -9.35 -15.00
CA TYR A 32 9.04 -8.71 -14.76
C TYR A 32 9.45 -8.76 -13.28
N LEU A 33 10.75 -8.55 -13.06
CA LEU A 33 11.38 -8.35 -11.76
C LEU A 33 12.19 -7.05 -11.78
N ARG A 34 12.22 -6.34 -10.65
CA ARG A 34 13.06 -5.16 -10.46
C ARG A 34 14.03 -5.40 -9.32
N LEU A 35 15.32 -5.30 -9.64
CA LEU A 35 16.42 -5.49 -8.71
C LEU A 35 17.18 -4.17 -8.56
N PRO A 36 17.19 -3.53 -7.38
CA PRO A 36 17.92 -2.30 -7.17
C PRO A 36 19.44 -2.54 -7.22
N ASN A 37 20.20 -1.61 -7.79
CA ASN A 37 21.65 -1.67 -7.79
C ASN A 37 22.25 -1.26 -6.43
N SER A 38 21.51 -0.45 -5.67
CA SER A 38 21.88 -0.02 -4.32
C SER A 38 20.78 -0.43 -3.34
N HIS A 39 21.14 -1.11 -2.26
CA HIS A 39 20.25 -1.59 -1.21
C HIS A 39 21.01 -1.81 0.08
N PHE A 40 20.28 -2.02 1.18
CA PHE A 40 20.87 -2.44 2.45
C PHE A 40 21.08 -3.95 2.47
N GLY A 41 22.24 -4.39 2.93
CA GLY A 41 22.63 -5.80 3.02
C GLY A 41 23.44 -6.28 1.82
N ASP A 42 23.92 -7.54 1.93
CA ASP A 42 24.83 -8.16 0.95
C ASP A 42 24.09 -9.14 0.03
N GLU A 43 22.79 -9.32 0.23
CA GLU A 43 21.97 -10.27 -0.54
C GLU A 43 21.54 -9.64 -1.88
N LEU A 44 21.17 -10.49 -2.84
CA LEU A 44 20.51 -10.06 -4.07
C LEU A 44 19.10 -9.57 -3.75
N ALA A 45 18.87 -8.25 -3.78
CA ALA A 45 17.57 -7.68 -3.43
C ALA A 45 16.60 -7.69 -4.62
N VAL A 46 15.31 -7.97 -4.34
CA VAL A 46 14.20 -7.82 -5.28
C VAL A 46 13.19 -6.87 -4.64
N TYR A 47 12.91 -5.74 -5.30
CA TYR A 47 12.03 -4.68 -4.78
C TYR A 47 10.66 -4.64 -5.45
N GLU A 48 10.52 -5.30 -6.59
CA GLU A 48 9.25 -5.36 -7.30
C GLU A 48 9.15 -6.62 -8.14
N VAL A 49 7.95 -7.15 -8.25
CA VAL A 49 7.59 -8.26 -9.11
C VAL A 49 6.19 -8.01 -9.67
N SER A 50 6.01 -8.28 -10.96
CA SER A 50 4.66 -8.32 -11.53
C SER A 50 3.89 -9.54 -11.02
N GLN A 51 2.61 -9.59 -11.31
CA GLN A 51 1.84 -10.80 -11.07
C GLN A 51 2.35 -11.91 -12.00
N LEU A 52 2.84 -13.00 -11.40
CA LEU A 52 3.35 -14.19 -12.10
C LEU A 52 2.43 -15.39 -11.88
N SER A 53 2.45 -16.35 -12.79
CA SER A 53 1.91 -17.68 -12.53
C SER A 53 2.78 -18.41 -11.50
N TYR A 54 2.24 -19.51 -10.93
CA TYR A 54 2.99 -20.32 -9.96
C TYR A 54 4.31 -20.82 -10.52
N ASP A 55 4.31 -21.38 -11.73
CA ASP A 55 5.51 -21.95 -12.37
C ASP A 55 6.52 -20.86 -12.71
N ALA A 56 6.07 -19.70 -13.22
CA ALA A 56 6.96 -18.57 -13.49
C ALA A 56 7.56 -17.99 -12.21
N ALA A 57 6.80 -17.92 -11.11
CA ALA A 57 7.31 -17.47 -9.82
C ALA A 57 8.35 -18.45 -9.22
N LEU A 58 8.10 -19.76 -9.32
CA LEU A 58 9.02 -20.78 -8.85
C LEU A 58 10.32 -20.76 -9.68
N ALA A 59 10.22 -20.68 -11.01
CA ALA A 59 11.37 -20.56 -11.90
C ALA A 59 12.16 -19.27 -11.61
N SER A 60 11.47 -18.15 -11.33
CA SER A 60 12.11 -16.89 -10.94
C SER A 60 12.89 -17.00 -9.65
N LEU A 61 12.37 -17.68 -8.61
CA LEU A 61 13.11 -17.94 -7.36
C LEU A 61 14.39 -18.74 -7.60
N HIS A 62 14.32 -19.81 -8.38
CA HIS A 62 15.48 -20.60 -8.75
C HIS A 62 16.52 -19.78 -9.50
N GLN A 63 16.08 -18.95 -10.45
CA GLN A 63 16.97 -18.08 -11.22
C GLN A 63 17.62 -17.01 -10.35
N LEU A 64 16.87 -16.39 -9.45
CA LEU A 64 17.39 -15.41 -8.49
C LEU A 64 18.44 -16.02 -7.57
N GLN A 65 18.20 -17.23 -7.05
CA GLN A 65 19.19 -17.95 -6.25
C GLN A 65 20.46 -18.20 -7.05
N GLY A 66 20.33 -18.70 -8.27
CA GLY A 66 21.48 -18.92 -9.16
C GLY A 66 22.23 -17.63 -9.53
N TRP A 67 21.57 -16.47 -9.55
CA TRP A 67 22.24 -15.18 -9.72
C TRP A 67 22.96 -14.72 -8.46
N ALA A 68 22.36 -14.91 -7.29
CA ALA A 68 23.02 -14.63 -6.01
C ALA A 68 24.32 -15.46 -5.89
N ASP A 69 24.26 -16.76 -6.17
CA ASP A 69 25.41 -17.66 -6.13
C ASP A 69 26.52 -17.21 -7.11
N ARG A 70 26.17 -16.89 -8.37
CA ARG A 70 27.14 -16.40 -9.36
C ARG A 70 27.76 -15.05 -9.02
N ARG A 71 27.04 -14.19 -8.27
CA ARG A 71 27.53 -12.89 -7.82
C ARG A 71 28.26 -12.97 -6.48
N GLY A 72 28.36 -14.16 -5.86
CA GLY A 72 28.97 -14.38 -4.54
C GLY A 72 28.17 -13.76 -3.40
N MET A 73 26.86 -13.58 -3.58
CA MET A 73 25.95 -13.05 -2.58
C MET A 73 25.42 -14.17 -1.68
N PRO A 74 25.17 -13.91 -0.38
CA PRO A 74 24.78 -14.97 0.57
C PRO A 74 23.35 -15.50 0.36
N GLY A 75 22.54 -14.85 -0.46
CA GLY A 75 21.18 -15.27 -0.75
C GLY A 75 20.37 -14.21 -1.49
N VAL A 76 19.05 -14.40 -1.52
CA VAL A 76 18.10 -13.51 -2.13
C VAL A 76 17.23 -12.85 -1.05
N ARG A 77 17.12 -11.53 -1.07
CA ARG A 77 16.25 -10.75 -0.20
C ARG A 77 15.03 -10.25 -0.98
N LEU A 78 13.84 -10.61 -0.53
CA LEU A 78 12.59 -10.17 -1.13
C LEU A 78 11.98 -9.03 -0.31
N ASN A 79 12.03 -7.81 -0.83
CA ASN A 79 11.35 -6.65 -0.26
C ASN A 79 10.05 -6.41 -1.03
N LEU A 80 9.10 -7.33 -0.90
CA LEU A 80 7.86 -7.37 -1.66
C LEU A 80 6.65 -7.29 -0.73
N ALA A 81 5.50 -6.97 -1.30
CA ALA A 81 4.23 -7.09 -0.58
C ALA A 81 4.00 -8.53 -0.11
N GLU A 82 3.42 -8.70 1.08
CA GLU A 82 3.12 -10.03 1.63
C GLU A 82 2.19 -10.85 0.73
N SER A 83 1.33 -10.17 -0.03
CA SER A 83 0.41 -10.77 -1.01
C SER A 83 1.10 -11.25 -2.29
N ALA A 84 2.36 -10.86 -2.54
CA ALA A 84 3.07 -11.30 -3.73
C ALA A 84 3.32 -12.81 -3.69
N LEU A 85 2.98 -13.51 -4.78
CA LEU A 85 3.14 -14.97 -4.87
C LEU A 85 4.61 -15.39 -4.62
N LEU A 86 5.56 -14.61 -5.14
CA LEU A 86 6.99 -14.86 -4.93
C LEU A 86 7.37 -14.87 -3.44
N MET A 87 6.79 -13.96 -2.64
CA MET A 87 6.98 -13.91 -1.19
C MET A 87 6.38 -15.13 -0.49
N GLN A 88 5.17 -15.54 -0.88
CA GLN A 88 4.49 -16.69 -0.30
C GLN A 88 5.24 -17.99 -0.61
N LEU A 89 5.71 -18.16 -1.85
CA LEU A 89 6.53 -19.31 -2.25
C LEU A 89 7.85 -19.36 -1.49
N ALA A 90 8.57 -18.24 -1.37
CA ALA A 90 9.81 -18.18 -0.63
C ALA A 90 9.62 -18.63 0.82
N ARG A 91 8.56 -18.19 1.50
CA ARG A 91 8.21 -18.63 2.85
C ARG A 91 7.94 -20.14 2.91
N THR A 92 7.19 -20.68 1.95
CA THR A 92 6.85 -22.11 1.87
C THR A 92 8.10 -22.98 1.64
N LEU A 93 9.06 -22.44 0.91
CA LEU A 93 10.34 -23.10 0.61
C LEU A 93 11.42 -22.92 1.68
N GLY A 94 11.07 -22.35 2.84
CA GLY A 94 11.99 -22.20 3.98
C GLY A 94 12.70 -20.85 4.05
N GLY A 95 12.21 -19.84 3.34
CA GLY A 95 12.69 -18.47 3.47
C GLY A 95 12.46 -17.93 4.89
N HIS A 96 13.44 -17.22 5.42
CA HIS A 96 13.38 -16.62 6.75
C HIS A 96 12.80 -15.19 6.67
N ASP A 97 11.87 -14.87 7.59
CA ASP A 97 11.40 -13.50 7.75
C ASP A 97 12.44 -12.70 8.55
N LEU A 98 13.05 -11.71 7.92
CA LEU A 98 14.05 -10.82 8.54
C LEU A 98 13.39 -9.62 9.26
N GLY A 99 12.09 -9.62 9.37
CA GLY A 99 11.31 -8.51 9.91
C GLY A 99 10.89 -7.50 8.85
N ARG A 100 10.07 -6.54 9.26
CA ARG A 100 9.50 -5.54 8.37
C ARG A 100 10.34 -4.28 8.37
N TYR A 101 10.62 -3.75 7.21
CA TYR A 101 11.11 -2.39 7.09
C TYR A 101 9.94 -1.43 7.33
N ALA A 102 10.07 -0.55 8.33
CA ALA A 102 9.00 0.36 8.70
C ALA A 102 9.21 1.74 8.05
N TRP A 103 8.13 2.28 7.49
CA TRP A 103 8.05 3.67 7.08
C TRP A 103 7.41 4.48 8.19
N GLN A 104 7.98 5.65 8.49
CA GLN A 104 7.30 6.66 9.31
C GLN A 104 6.51 7.57 8.37
N VAL A 105 5.19 7.47 8.44
CA VAL A 105 4.28 8.31 7.65
C VAL A 105 3.44 9.16 8.59
N ALA A 106 3.37 10.46 8.30
CA ALA A 106 2.50 11.39 9.00
C ALA A 106 1.59 12.11 8.00
N ILE A 107 0.37 12.40 8.41
CA ILE A 107 -0.58 13.24 7.68
C ILE A 107 -0.58 14.62 8.37
N PRO A 108 0.20 15.59 7.89
CA PRO A 108 0.35 16.88 8.57
C PRO A 108 -0.90 17.76 8.44
N ASP A 109 -1.64 17.61 7.35
CA ASP A 109 -2.89 18.33 7.07
C ASP A 109 -3.96 17.33 6.64
N LEU A 110 -4.94 17.10 7.52
CA LEU A 110 -6.04 16.16 7.28
C LEU A 110 -6.90 16.59 6.10
N GLY A 111 -7.23 17.87 5.98
CA GLY A 111 -8.08 18.38 4.92
C GLY A 111 -7.41 18.25 3.55
N ALA A 112 -6.15 18.65 3.44
CA ALA A 112 -5.38 18.54 2.21
C ALA A 112 -5.18 17.07 1.81
N PHE A 113 -4.89 16.18 2.76
CA PHE A 113 -4.78 14.74 2.50
C PHE A 113 -6.09 14.16 1.96
N LEU A 114 -7.21 14.41 2.65
CA LEU A 114 -8.52 13.91 2.22
C LEU A 114 -8.90 14.45 0.84
N ALA A 115 -8.66 15.74 0.59
CA ALA A 115 -8.92 16.35 -0.73
C ALA A 115 -8.09 15.69 -1.84
N ALA A 116 -6.84 15.33 -1.56
CA ALA A 116 -5.97 14.67 -2.53
C ALA A 116 -6.44 13.26 -2.92
N ILE A 117 -7.10 12.55 -2.01
CA ILE A 117 -7.59 11.18 -2.24
C ILE A 117 -9.08 11.10 -2.62
N VAL A 118 -9.78 12.24 -2.75
CA VAL A 118 -11.21 12.29 -3.15
C VAL A 118 -11.49 11.40 -4.36
N PRO A 119 -10.73 11.44 -5.47
CA PRO A 119 -11.04 10.61 -6.63
C PRO A 119 -11.06 9.10 -6.32
N GLU A 120 -10.19 8.65 -5.43
CA GLU A 120 -10.15 7.26 -4.98
C GLU A 120 -11.34 6.93 -4.06
N LEU A 121 -11.69 7.85 -3.16
CA LEU A 121 -12.84 7.67 -2.26
C LEU A 121 -14.16 7.59 -3.05
N GLU A 122 -14.34 8.43 -4.06
CA GLU A 122 -15.49 8.40 -4.96
C GLU A 122 -15.57 7.07 -5.73
N GLN A 123 -14.45 6.59 -6.23
CA GLN A 123 -14.38 5.29 -6.92
C GLN A 123 -14.77 4.14 -6.00
N ARG A 124 -14.27 4.13 -4.76
CA ARG A 124 -14.61 3.10 -3.75
C ARG A 124 -16.08 3.13 -3.39
N LEU A 125 -16.63 4.31 -3.19
CA LEU A 125 -18.05 4.50 -2.89
C LEU A 125 -18.92 4.00 -4.03
N ALA A 126 -18.60 4.37 -5.27
CA ALA A 126 -19.34 3.94 -6.46
C ALA A 126 -19.29 2.41 -6.68
N ALA A 127 -18.19 1.76 -6.31
CA ALA A 127 -18.05 0.31 -6.39
C ALA A 127 -18.82 -0.45 -5.31
N ALA A 128 -19.18 0.21 -4.21
CA ALA A 128 -19.89 -0.37 -3.07
C ALA A 128 -21.41 -0.30 -3.26
N VAL A 129 -21.98 -1.19 -4.05
CA VAL A 129 -23.40 -1.19 -4.45
C VAL A 129 -24.41 -0.83 -3.33
N PRO A 130 -24.28 -1.35 -2.08
CA PRO A 130 -25.23 -1.01 -1.02
C PRO A 130 -25.17 0.45 -0.54
N LEU A 131 -24.05 1.14 -0.79
CA LEU A 131 -23.79 2.51 -0.33
C LEU A 131 -23.44 3.48 -1.46
N ALA A 132 -23.56 3.07 -2.73
CA ALA A 132 -23.23 3.89 -3.89
C ALA A 132 -24.07 5.20 -3.95
N ASP A 133 -25.32 5.14 -3.49
CA ASP A 133 -26.23 6.29 -3.43
C ASP A 133 -26.24 6.98 -2.06
N TRP A 134 -25.29 6.64 -1.18
CA TRP A 134 -25.22 7.25 0.13
C TRP A 134 -24.95 8.75 0.02
N GLN A 135 -25.68 9.54 0.81
CA GLN A 135 -25.55 11.01 0.89
C GLN A 135 -25.49 11.45 2.35
N GLY A 136 -24.69 12.45 2.62
CA GLY A 136 -24.56 13.02 3.96
C GLY A 136 -23.14 13.48 4.28
N ASP A 137 -22.94 13.78 5.54
CA ASP A 137 -21.69 14.30 6.07
C ASP A 137 -21.00 13.25 6.93
N LEU A 138 -19.72 12.95 6.60
CA LEU A 138 -18.85 12.09 7.36
C LEU A 138 -17.75 12.92 8.03
N GLY A 139 -17.92 13.24 9.32
CA GLY A 139 -16.94 13.97 10.10
C GLY A 139 -15.81 13.06 10.62
N ILE A 140 -14.56 13.45 10.41
CA ILE A 140 -13.36 12.80 10.94
C ILE A 140 -12.67 13.79 11.89
N SER A 141 -12.46 13.39 13.15
CA SER A 141 -11.78 14.19 14.16
C SER A 141 -10.53 13.49 14.68
N LEU A 142 -9.40 14.16 14.56
CA LEU A 142 -8.10 13.74 15.10
C LEU A 142 -7.73 14.59 16.35
N TYR A 143 -8.73 14.97 17.15
CA TYR A 143 -8.67 15.82 18.34
C TYR A 143 -8.25 17.27 18.06
N ARG A 144 -7.10 17.50 17.45
CA ARG A 144 -6.58 18.85 17.14
C ARG A 144 -6.86 19.33 15.73
N SER A 145 -7.22 18.42 14.86
CA SER A 145 -7.63 18.69 13.48
C SER A 145 -8.87 17.87 13.16
N ALA A 146 -9.74 18.43 12.36
CA ALA A 146 -10.95 17.75 11.92
C ALA A 146 -11.30 18.17 10.50
N ALA A 147 -11.96 17.28 9.78
CA ALA A 147 -12.48 17.54 8.45
C ALA A 147 -13.79 16.78 8.24
N THR A 148 -14.64 17.29 7.35
CA THR A 148 -15.87 16.63 6.94
C THR A 148 -15.84 16.32 5.45
N LEU A 149 -16.19 15.08 5.12
CA LEU A 149 -16.47 14.65 3.76
C LEU A 149 -17.98 14.84 3.51
N HIS A 150 -18.33 15.76 2.63
CA HIS A 150 -19.71 15.99 2.17
C HIS A 150 -19.95 15.13 0.94
N VAL A 151 -20.78 14.11 1.06
CA VAL A 151 -21.10 13.19 -0.02
C VAL A 151 -22.47 13.52 -0.59
N ALA A 152 -22.53 13.84 -1.87
CA ALA A 152 -23.77 14.12 -2.58
C ALA A 152 -23.69 13.67 -4.04
N ALA A 153 -24.65 12.89 -4.51
CA ALA A 153 -24.75 12.41 -5.88
C ALA A 153 -23.46 11.76 -6.42
N GLY A 154 -22.78 10.98 -5.57
CA GLY A 154 -21.54 10.29 -5.92
C GLY A 154 -20.26 11.14 -5.88
N HIS A 155 -20.39 12.43 -5.53
CA HIS A 155 -19.27 13.36 -5.39
C HIS A 155 -18.95 13.63 -3.93
N ILE A 156 -17.66 13.86 -3.64
CA ILE A 156 -17.15 14.13 -2.30
C ILE A 156 -16.47 15.50 -2.29
N ALA A 157 -16.97 16.39 -1.44
CA ALA A 157 -16.30 17.65 -1.12
C ALA A 157 -15.71 17.57 0.30
N VAL A 158 -14.58 18.24 0.52
CA VAL A 158 -13.91 18.28 1.83
C VAL A 158 -13.99 19.67 2.41
N SER A 159 -14.38 19.78 3.68
CA SER A 159 -14.34 21.03 4.44
C SER A 159 -13.63 20.85 5.77
N PRO A 160 -13.00 21.91 6.34
CA PRO A 160 -12.42 21.86 7.67
C PRO A 160 -13.50 21.73 8.75
N GLY A 161 -13.13 21.07 9.87
CA GLY A 161 -14.02 20.84 11.00
C GLY A 161 -14.85 19.57 10.85
N ALA A 162 -15.42 19.12 11.97
CA ALA A 162 -16.35 17.99 12.02
C ALA A 162 -17.47 18.30 13.00
N SER A 163 -18.65 17.72 12.78
CA SER A 163 -19.75 17.73 13.73
C SER A 163 -19.36 17.01 15.04
N ASP A 164 -19.99 17.37 16.14
CA ASP A 164 -19.85 16.65 17.42
C ASP A 164 -21.19 15.93 17.71
N PRO A 165 -21.21 14.58 17.85
CA PRO A 165 -20.08 13.68 17.68
C PRO A 165 -19.63 13.51 16.23
N ALA A 166 -18.31 13.39 16.02
CA ALA A 166 -17.76 13.03 14.72
C ALA A 166 -18.04 11.55 14.39
N ALA A 167 -18.19 11.24 13.12
CA ALA A 167 -18.42 9.86 12.64
C ALA A 167 -17.25 8.93 12.99
N LEU A 168 -16.01 9.44 12.89
CA LEU A 168 -14.79 8.81 13.36
C LEU A 168 -14.00 9.80 14.21
N ARG A 169 -13.62 9.38 15.42
CA ARG A 169 -12.74 10.13 16.31
C ARG A 169 -11.60 9.23 16.75
N CYS A 170 -10.37 9.62 16.49
CA CYS A 170 -9.19 8.83 16.85
C CYS A 170 -7.93 9.70 16.88
N PRO A 171 -6.83 9.23 17.52
CA PRO A 171 -5.54 9.90 17.44
C PRO A 171 -5.00 9.94 15.99
N PRO A 172 -4.14 10.92 15.63
CA PRO A 172 -3.49 10.97 14.31
C PRO A 172 -2.72 9.69 13.98
N ASP A 173 -2.04 9.10 14.97
CA ASP A 173 -1.26 7.87 14.82
C ASP A 173 -2.14 6.64 14.53
N ALA A 174 -3.42 6.68 14.91
CA ALA A 174 -4.38 5.64 14.56
C ALA A 174 -5.00 5.85 13.17
N PHE A 175 -5.27 7.10 12.80
CA PHE A 175 -5.88 7.40 11.49
C PHE A 175 -4.93 7.10 10.33
N THR A 176 -3.65 7.45 10.46
CA THR A 176 -2.68 7.24 9.37
C THR A 176 -2.60 5.78 8.90
N PRO A 177 -2.45 4.77 9.77
CA PRO A 177 -2.51 3.36 9.39
C PRO A 177 -3.83 2.93 8.75
N LEU A 178 -4.96 3.44 9.22
CA LEU A 178 -6.27 3.18 8.63
C LEU A 178 -6.36 3.77 7.22
N ALA A 179 -6.04 5.05 7.08
CA ALA A 179 -6.15 5.77 5.81
C ALA A 179 -5.25 5.21 4.71
N LEU A 180 -4.09 4.66 5.09
CA LEU A 180 -3.15 4.00 4.19
C LEU A 180 -3.42 2.48 4.04
N GLY A 181 -4.46 1.96 4.67
CA GLY A 181 -4.86 0.56 4.55
C GLY A 181 -3.94 -0.44 5.27
N TRP A 182 -3.06 0.01 6.15
CA TRP A 182 -2.24 -0.92 6.94
C TRP A 182 -3.02 -1.58 8.08
N ARG A 183 -4.01 -0.89 8.63
CA ARG A 183 -4.87 -1.39 9.70
C ARG A 183 -6.32 -1.35 9.27
N THR A 184 -7.06 -2.36 9.66
CA THR A 184 -8.51 -2.35 9.57
C THR A 184 -9.12 -1.43 10.63
N LEU A 185 -10.38 -1.05 10.46
CA LEU A 185 -11.11 -0.30 11.48
C LEU A 185 -11.22 -1.09 12.79
N ASP A 186 -11.40 -2.41 12.71
CA ASP A 186 -11.45 -3.29 13.89
C ASP A 186 -10.13 -3.30 14.66
N GLU A 187 -9.01 -3.44 13.96
CA GLU A 187 -7.69 -3.37 14.57
C GLU A 187 -7.44 -1.98 15.19
N LEU A 188 -7.86 -0.90 14.51
CA LEU A 188 -7.75 0.45 15.07
C LEU A 188 -8.50 0.57 16.40
N LEU A 189 -9.76 0.15 16.43
CA LEU A 189 -10.59 0.21 17.63
C LEU A 189 -10.08 -0.72 18.74
N HIS A 190 -9.42 -1.81 18.40
CA HIS A 190 -8.80 -2.72 19.34
C HIS A 190 -7.52 -2.15 19.98
N PHE A 191 -6.64 -1.56 19.16
CA PHE A 191 -5.35 -1.03 19.62
C PHE A 191 -5.43 0.36 20.27
N PHE A 192 -6.46 1.14 19.93
CA PHE A 192 -6.65 2.50 20.42
C PHE A 192 -8.01 2.61 21.15
N PRO A 193 -8.05 2.32 22.46
CA PRO A 193 -9.32 2.30 23.23
C PRO A 193 -10.07 3.63 23.27
N ASP A 194 -9.38 4.74 22.99
CA ASP A 194 -9.95 6.08 22.90
C ASP A 194 -10.48 6.42 21.48
N ALA A 195 -10.23 5.55 20.51
CA ALA A 195 -10.83 5.68 19.20
C ALA A 195 -12.31 5.31 19.24
N GLN A 196 -13.13 6.09 18.58
CA GLN A 196 -14.58 5.95 18.55
C GLN A 196 -15.10 6.06 17.13
N VAL A 197 -16.04 5.20 16.79
CA VAL A 197 -16.81 5.27 15.55
C VAL A 197 -18.30 5.25 15.87
N GLU A 198 -19.07 6.14 15.25
CA GLU A 198 -20.52 6.11 15.34
C GLU A 198 -21.03 4.94 14.46
N GLY A 199 -21.75 4.00 15.08
CA GLY A 199 -22.07 2.70 14.47
C GLY A 199 -22.70 2.75 13.07
N ARG A 200 -23.53 3.77 12.81
CA ARG A 200 -24.16 3.97 11.49
C ARG A 200 -23.15 4.28 10.37
N PHE A 201 -21.98 4.86 10.70
CA PHE A 201 -20.95 5.23 9.74
C PHE A 201 -19.89 4.15 9.56
N ARG A 202 -19.89 3.11 10.41
CA ARG A 202 -18.89 2.06 10.34
C ARG A 202 -18.76 1.43 8.95
N PRO A 203 -19.85 0.97 8.29
CA PRO A 203 -19.75 0.39 6.95
C PRO A 203 -19.16 1.36 5.91
N LEU A 204 -19.51 2.64 6.03
CA LEU A 204 -18.99 3.66 5.13
C LEU A 204 -17.49 3.88 5.32
N ILE A 205 -17.02 3.95 6.57
CA ILE A 205 -15.59 4.09 6.89
C ILE A 205 -14.80 2.87 6.36
N GLU A 206 -15.31 1.66 6.51
CA GLU A 206 -14.69 0.43 6.02
C GLU A 206 -14.61 0.38 4.49
N ILE A 207 -15.58 0.98 3.79
CA ILE A 207 -15.56 1.11 2.32
C ILE A 207 -14.58 2.19 1.87
N LEU A 208 -14.58 3.34 2.52
CA LEU A 208 -13.70 4.45 2.14
C LEU A 208 -12.23 4.17 2.47
N PHE A 209 -11.98 3.46 3.57
CA PHE A 209 -10.65 3.10 4.05
C PHE A 209 -10.52 1.57 4.23
N PRO A 210 -10.63 0.80 3.14
CA PRO A 210 -10.49 -0.65 3.20
C PRO A 210 -9.05 -1.01 3.58
N PRO A 211 -8.80 -2.21 4.10
CA PRO A 211 -7.46 -2.76 4.22
C PRO A 211 -7.01 -3.33 2.86
N PRO A 212 -6.58 -2.53 1.89
CA PRO A 212 -5.90 -3.08 0.74
C PRO A 212 -4.53 -3.56 1.22
N PRO A 213 -3.86 -4.40 0.47
CA PRO A 213 -2.43 -4.58 0.66
C PRO A 213 -1.75 -3.23 0.39
N GLY A 214 -1.68 -2.38 1.41
CA GLY A 214 -0.92 -1.15 1.34
C GLY A 214 0.55 -1.52 1.12
N TYR A 215 1.07 -1.23 -0.06
CA TYR A 215 2.47 -1.41 -0.38
C TYR A 215 3.05 -0.06 -0.77
N ILE A 216 3.99 0.41 0.03
CA ILE A 216 4.78 1.59 -0.34
C ILE A 216 5.96 1.07 -1.16
N TYR A 217 5.94 1.36 -2.46
CA TYR A 217 7.05 1.04 -3.32
C TYR A 217 8.30 1.75 -2.80
N ALA A 218 9.34 0.97 -2.53
CA ALA A 218 10.66 1.52 -2.30
C ALA A 218 11.14 2.13 -3.63
N ALA A 219 11.02 3.42 -3.78
CA ALA A 219 11.55 4.14 -4.93
C ALA A 219 13.07 4.34 -4.83
N THR A 220 13.66 3.88 -3.73
CA THR A 220 15.09 3.96 -3.41
C THR A 220 15.69 2.60 -3.28
#